data_3a53fb4cfecbabb73165d2adcf72f618
#
_entry.id   3a53fb4cfecbabb73165d2adcf72f618
#
_cell.length_a   1.000
_cell.length_b   1.000
_cell.length_c   1.000
_cell.angle_alpha   90.00
_cell.angle_beta   90.00
_cell.angle_gamma   90.00
#
_symmetry.space_group_name_H-M   'P 1'
#
loop_
_entity.id
_entity.type
_entity.pdbx_description
1 polymer ?
#
loop_
_entity_poly.entity_id
_entity_poly.type
_entity_poly.pdbx_seq_one_letter_code
_entity_poly.pdbx_strand_id
1 'polypeptide(L)'
;MKPLTGTPMGEAVDSLPNRRSLAKLQTRQKVLAAARQMFAQQGYEGATIRDIATAAGMSTGAVFANFTDKSDLFCDIMNTDVESLVAAMEEAVAGETGVESALTTLFNAGYRFYQSQLPMARAAFSVAWTPDHGHVVRNLPSLRQLKAMITDQLEAGVARGELVSQAEIPLRTSMLFNIFLSNFPPAIFHGCAPEELEARARNQVRIVLAGALKA
;
A
#
# COMPACT_ATOMS: atom_id res chain seq x y z
N MET A 1 26.71 -50.60 30.76
CA MET A 1 25.43 -50.10 30.24
C MET A 1 25.10 -48.85 31.03
N LYS A 2 25.41 -47.66 30.42
CA LYS A 2 25.12 -46.34 31.03
C LYS A 2 23.86 -45.80 30.39
N PRO A 3 22.92 -45.19 31.11
CA PRO A 3 21.76 -44.53 30.51
C PRO A 3 22.14 -43.17 29.98
N LEU A 4 21.68 -42.86 28.74
CA LEU A 4 21.76 -41.56 28.08
C LEU A 4 20.74 -40.61 28.77
N THR A 5 21.24 -39.56 29.41
CA THR A 5 20.42 -38.46 29.92
C THR A 5 20.04 -37.53 28.75
N GLY A 6 18.73 -37.48 28.44
CA GLY A 6 18.18 -36.54 27.49
C GLY A 6 18.30 -35.10 27.98
N THR A 7 18.82 -34.23 27.13
CA THR A 7 18.79 -32.78 27.30
C THR A 7 17.37 -32.29 27.05
N PRO A 8 16.75 -31.49 27.95
CA PRO A 8 15.47 -30.88 27.65
C PRO A 8 15.66 -29.79 26.60
N MET A 9 14.93 -29.89 25.52
CA MET A 9 14.73 -28.79 24.55
C MET A 9 14.11 -27.61 25.29
N GLY A 10 14.89 -26.53 25.44
CA GLY A 10 14.37 -25.25 25.91
C GLY A 10 13.36 -24.71 24.93
N GLU A 11 12.12 -24.62 25.34
CA GLU A 11 11.09 -23.83 24.68
C GLU A 11 11.60 -22.39 24.58
N ALA A 12 11.65 -21.87 23.35
CA ALA A 12 11.87 -20.46 23.10
C ALA A 12 10.66 -19.70 23.67
N VAL A 13 10.79 -19.20 24.87
CA VAL A 13 9.84 -18.28 25.49
C VAL A 13 9.88 -17.01 24.65
N ASP A 14 8.84 -16.79 23.85
CA ASP A 14 8.57 -15.55 23.14
C ASP A 14 8.53 -14.41 24.17
N SER A 15 9.65 -13.69 24.31
CA SER A 15 9.81 -12.69 25.35
C SER A 15 8.92 -11.50 25.03
N LEU A 16 7.87 -11.29 25.78
CA LEU A 16 7.04 -10.08 25.77
C LEU A 16 7.95 -8.82 25.68
N PRO A 17 7.64 -7.85 24.82
CA PRO A 17 8.47 -6.66 24.65
C PRO A 17 8.66 -5.97 26.01
N ASN A 18 9.91 -5.70 26.35
CA ASN A 18 10.21 -5.08 27.64
C ASN A 18 9.61 -3.65 27.71
N ARG A 19 9.39 -3.13 28.89
CA ARG A 19 8.77 -1.83 29.16
C ARG A 19 9.41 -0.67 28.37
N ARG A 20 10.71 -0.74 28.10
CA ARG A 20 11.47 0.25 27.33
C ARG A 20 11.14 0.15 25.83
N SER A 21 11.00 -1.05 25.30
CA SER A 21 10.59 -1.29 23.91
C SER A 21 9.16 -0.81 23.65
N LEU A 22 8.25 -1.06 24.59
CA LEU A 22 6.86 -0.57 24.51
C LEU A 22 6.81 0.96 24.53
N ALA A 23 7.57 1.62 25.41
CA ALA A 23 7.62 3.08 25.45
C ALA A 23 8.19 3.69 24.18
N LYS A 24 9.22 3.05 23.56
CA LYS A 24 9.77 3.48 22.27
C LYS A 24 8.73 3.34 21.15
N LEU A 25 8.00 2.22 21.11
CA LEU A 25 6.95 2.00 20.13
C LEU A 25 5.83 3.04 20.25
N GLN A 26 5.38 3.33 21.47
CA GLN A 26 4.36 4.36 21.72
C GLN A 26 4.82 5.75 21.28
N THR A 27 6.09 6.10 21.54
CA THR A 27 6.69 7.36 21.08
C THR A 27 6.69 7.43 19.56
N ARG A 28 7.13 6.37 18.87
CA ARG A 28 7.11 6.28 17.41
C ARG A 28 5.70 6.47 16.83
N GLN A 29 4.72 5.80 17.40
CA GLN A 29 3.31 5.91 16.96
C GLN A 29 2.76 7.34 17.12
N LYS A 30 3.08 8.03 18.24
CA LYS A 30 2.68 9.44 18.44
C LYS A 30 3.29 10.36 17.40
N VAL A 31 4.56 10.18 17.06
CA VAL A 31 5.23 10.96 16.01
C VAL A 31 4.61 10.71 14.65
N LEU A 32 4.34 9.44 14.29
CA LEU A 32 3.68 9.08 13.03
C LEU A 32 2.27 9.66 12.91
N ALA A 33 1.48 9.62 13.99
CA ALA A 33 0.14 10.21 14.00
C ALA A 33 0.18 11.74 13.80
N ALA A 34 1.09 12.44 14.47
CA ALA A 34 1.29 13.88 14.30
C ALA A 34 1.79 14.21 12.88
N ALA A 35 2.74 13.43 12.34
CA ALA A 35 3.25 13.61 10.99
C ALA A 35 2.16 13.41 9.94
N ARG A 36 1.32 12.37 10.07
CA ARG A 36 0.17 12.13 9.20
C ARG A 36 -0.78 13.33 9.18
N GLN A 37 -1.08 13.89 10.35
CA GLN A 37 -1.93 15.08 10.45
C GLN A 37 -1.30 16.28 9.74
N MET A 38 -0.01 16.54 9.96
CA MET A 38 0.70 17.67 9.32
C MET A 38 0.77 17.51 7.80
N PHE A 39 1.11 16.31 7.30
CA PHE A 39 1.13 16.04 5.87
C PHE A 39 -0.26 16.17 5.22
N ALA A 40 -1.31 15.73 5.90
CA ALA A 40 -2.68 15.89 5.42
C ALA A 40 -3.14 17.34 5.35
N GLN A 41 -2.73 18.20 6.30
CA GLN A 41 -3.13 19.59 6.41
C GLN A 41 -2.32 20.54 5.54
N GLN A 42 -1.00 20.34 5.46
CA GLN A 42 -0.06 21.29 4.86
C GLN A 42 0.65 20.72 3.61
N GLY A 43 0.40 19.45 3.28
CA GLY A 43 1.17 18.71 2.27
C GLY A 43 2.55 18.32 2.78
N TYR A 44 3.27 17.53 1.98
CA TYR A 44 4.61 17.09 2.33
C TYR A 44 5.61 18.24 2.45
N GLU A 45 5.61 19.16 1.48
CA GLU A 45 6.58 20.27 1.46
C GLU A 45 6.34 21.28 2.60
N GLY A 46 5.08 21.58 2.91
CA GLY A 46 4.71 22.55 3.94
C GLY A 46 4.99 22.09 5.37
N ALA A 47 4.95 20.78 5.62
CA ALA A 47 5.18 20.21 6.95
C ALA A 47 6.68 20.20 7.31
N THR A 48 7.01 20.62 8.54
CA THR A 48 8.38 20.57 9.06
C THR A 48 8.51 19.60 10.24
N ILE A 49 9.71 19.06 10.47
CA ILE A 49 10.00 18.22 11.65
C ILE A 49 9.70 18.96 12.95
N ARG A 50 9.87 20.27 12.98
CA ARG A 50 9.58 21.11 14.16
C ARG A 50 8.07 21.16 14.44
N ASP A 51 7.25 21.29 13.41
CA ASP A 51 5.79 21.32 13.55
C ASP A 51 5.27 19.95 13.97
N ILE A 52 5.81 18.88 13.38
CA ILE A 52 5.50 17.49 13.74
C ILE A 52 5.86 17.22 15.21
N ALA A 53 7.04 17.63 15.67
CA ALA A 53 7.48 17.48 17.07
C ALA A 53 6.54 18.23 18.01
N THR A 54 6.18 19.47 17.67
CA THR A 54 5.23 20.29 18.44
C THR A 54 3.86 19.63 18.52
N ALA A 55 3.33 19.14 17.39
CA ALA A 55 2.04 18.43 17.35
C ALA A 55 2.06 17.11 18.13
N ALA A 56 3.21 16.43 18.17
CA ALA A 56 3.41 15.19 18.96
C ALA A 56 3.60 15.48 20.47
N GLY A 57 3.75 16.74 20.89
CA GLY A 57 4.09 17.12 22.26
C GLY A 57 5.51 16.72 22.66
N MET A 58 6.47 16.75 21.72
CA MET A 58 7.83 16.27 21.89
C MET A 58 8.87 17.29 21.41
N SER A 59 10.15 17.05 21.74
CA SER A 59 11.26 17.80 21.17
C SER A 59 11.62 17.25 19.77
N THR A 60 12.23 18.08 18.92
CA THR A 60 12.79 17.64 17.64
C THR A 60 13.82 16.52 17.80
N GLY A 61 14.63 16.55 18.88
CA GLY A 61 15.55 15.48 19.22
C GLY A 61 14.87 14.13 19.48
N ALA A 62 13.66 14.13 20.06
CA ALA A 62 12.88 12.90 20.25
C ALA A 62 12.36 12.35 18.92
N VAL A 63 12.04 13.20 17.94
CA VAL A 63 11.69 12.78 16.58
C VAL A 63 12.90 12.16 15.90
N PHE A 64 14.05 12.84 15.90
CA PHE A 64 15.29 12.32 15.30
C PHE A 64 15.85 11.05 15.96
N ALA A 65 15.48 10.76 17.21
CA ALA A 65 15.81 9.48 17.85
C ALA A 65 15.03 8.27 17.25
N ASN A 66 14.00 8.52 16.45
CA ASN A 66 13.14 7.49 15.84
C ASN A 66 13.15 7.52 14.33
N PHE A 67 13.45 8.65 13.70
CA PHE A 67 13.38 8.86 12.25
C PHE A 67 14.58 9.71 11.80
N THR A 68 15.18 9.34 10.69
CA THR A 68 16.37 10.00 10.15
C THR A 68 16.01 11.40 9.63
N ASP A 69 14.91 11.55 8.94
CA ASP A 69 14.46 12.79 8.34
C ASP A 69 12.95 12.78 8.06
N LYS A 70 12.43 13.81 7.39
CA LYS A 70 11.03 13.94 7.00
C LYS A 70 10.61 12.86 5.98
N SER A 71 11.53 12.46 5.12
CA SER A 71 11.27 11.43 4.10
C SER A 71 11.10 10.05 4.74
N ASP A 72 11.91 9.71 5.74
CA ASP A 72 11.80 8.46 6.50
C ASP A 72 10.44 8.36 7.20
N LEU A 73 10.00 9.44 7.85
CA LEU A 73 8.66 9.56 8.43
C LEU A 73 7.54 9.33 7.41
N PHE A 74 7.67 9.97 6.26
CA PHE A 74 6.68 9.89 5.21
C PHE A 74 6.60 8.47 4.62
N CYS A 75 7.75 7.83 4.39
CA CYS A 75 7.83 6.45 3.91
C CYS A 75 7.16 5.46 4.86
N ASP A 76 7.38 5.63 6.16
CA ASP A 76 6.79 4.76 7.18
C ASP A 76 5.26 4.85 7.17
N ILE A 77 4.73 6.08 7.07
CA ILE A 77 3.29 6.30 6.92
C ILE A 77 2.77 5.66 5.64
N MET A 78 3.47 5.89 4.52
CA MET A 78 3.06 5.34 3.23
C MET A 78 3.11 3.82 3.18
N ASN A 79 4.12 3.18 3.80
CA ASN A 79 4.17 1.72 3.92
C ASN A 79 2.94 1.18 4.66
N THR A 80 2.61 1.76 5.82
CA THR A 80 1.42 1.36 6.60
C THR A 80 0.13 1.55 5.80
N ASP A 81 0.02 2.64 5.04
CA ASP A 81 -1.17 2.91 4.21
C ASP A 81 -1.30 1.90 3.09
N VAL A 82 -0.21 1.55 2.41
CA VAL A 82 -0.27 0.57 1.32
C VAL A 82 -0.47 -0.85 1.86
N GLU A 83 0.06 -1.20 3.03
CA GLU A 83 -0.27 -2.46 3.70
C GLU A 83 -1.78 -2.55 4.00
N SER A 84 -2.37 -1.47 4.51
CA SER A 84 -3.82 -1.40 4.76
C SER A 84 -4.64 -1.45 3.47
N LEU A 85 -4.16 -0.80 2.42
CA LEU A 85 -4.75 -0.86 1.08
C LEU A 85 -4.76 -2.29 0.54
N VAL A 86 -3.61 -2.97 0.60
CA VAL A 86 -3.46 -4.36 0.14
C VAL A 86 -4.44 -5.26 0.88
N ALA A 87 -4.51 -5.17 2.22
CA ALA A 87 -5.45 -5.95 3.02
C ALA A 87 -6.92 -5.72 2.61
N ALA A 88 -7.32 -4.46 2.38
CA ALA A 88 -8.67 -4.13 1.91
C ALA A 88 -8.95 -4.68 0.51
N MET A 89 -7.95 -4.70 -0.37
CA MET A 89 -8.08 -5.25 -1.72
C MET A 89 -8.16 -6.78 -1.69
N GLU A 90 -7.37 -7.46 -0.85
CA GLU A 90 -7.42 -8.91 -0.64
C GLU A 90 -8.80 -9.35 -0.12
N GLU A 91 -9.32 -8.65 0.89
CA GLU A 91 -10.67 -8.92 1.42
C GLU A 91 -11.75 -8.75 0.34
N ALA A 92 -11.66 -7.67 -0.43
CA ALA A 92 -12.67 -7.38 -1.46
C ALA A 92 -12.69 -8.43 -2.57
N VAL A 93 -11.56 -9.02 -2.94
CA VAL A 93 -11.46 -9.96 -4.06
C VAL A 93 -11.68 -11.42 -3.65
N ALA A 94 -11.74 -11.71 -2.35
CA ALA A 94 -11.75 -13.09 -1.82
C ALA A 94 -12.91 -13.98 -2.30
N GLY A 95 -14.00 -13.42 -2.81
CA GLY A 95 -15.15 -14.18 -3.32
C GLY A 95 -15.29 -14.17 -4.84
N GLU A 96 -14.39 -13.50 -5.53
CA GLU A 96 -14.49 -13.33 -6.98
C GLU A 96 -14.05 -14.58 -7.73
N THR A 97 -14.84 -14.97 -8.74
CA THR A 97 -14.57 -16.20 -9.51
C THR A 97 -14.12 -15.94 -10.94
N GLY A 98 -14.29 -14.73 -11.47
CA GLY A 98 -13.89 -14.34 -12.83
C GLY A 98 -12.71 -13.38 -12.84
N VAL A 99 -11.79 -13.50 -13.80
CA VAL A 99 -10.60 -12.64 -13.90
C VAL A 99 -10.95 -11.16 -14.10
N GLU A 100 -11.92 -10.84 -14.94
CA GLU A 100 -12.38 -9.47 -15.19
C GLU A 100 -13.03 -8.88 -13.94
N SER A 101 -13.91 -9.63 -13.28
CA SER A 101 -14.58 -9.26 -12.05
C SER A 101 -13.56 -9.02 -10.93
N ALA A 102 -12.66 -9.96 -10.69
CA ALA A 102 -11.63 -9.88 -9.67
C ALA A 102 -10.73 -8.64 -9.82
N LEU A 103 -10.23 -8.38 -11.03
CA LEU A 103 -9.40 -7.21 -11.31
C LEU A 103 -10.17 -5.89 -11.15
N THR A 104 -11.45 -5.86 -11.58
CA THR A 104 -12.31 -4.69 -11.42
C THR A 104 -12.59 -4.41 -9.94
N THR A 105 -12.93 -5.43 -9.17
CA THR A 105 -13.19 -5.35 -7.73
C THR A 105 -11.94 -4.91 -6.97
N LEU A 106 -10.78 -5.47 -7.32
CA LEU A 106 -9.48 -5.10 -6.77
C LEU A 106 -9.20 -3.61 -6.99
N PHE A 107 -9.38 -3.09 -8.19
CA PHE A 107 -9.15 -1.67 -8.49
C PHE A 107 -10.13 -0.76 -7.74
N ASN A 108 -11.41 -1.13 -7.71
CA ASN A 108 -12.43 -0.34 -7.02
C ASN A 108 -12.20 -0.28 -5.52
N ALA A 109 -11.76 -1.37 -4.88
CA ALA A 109 -11.37 -1.38 -3.47
C ALA A 109 -10.23 -0.39 -3.22
N GLY A 110 -9.22 -0.39 -4.09
CA GLY A 110 -8.11 0.55 -4.01
C GLY A 110 -8.53 2.01 -4.14
N TYR A 111 -9.41 2.33 -5.08
CA TYR A 111 -9.90 3.70 -5.26
C TYR A 111 -10.74 4.16 -4.07
N ARG A 112 -11.63 3.32 -3.55
CA ARG A 112 -12.44 3.62 -2.35
C ARG A 112 -11.55 3.88 -1.12
N PHE A 113 -10.51 3.07 -0.94
CA PHE A 113 -9.55 3.25 0.14
C PHE A 113 -8.92 4.65 0.11
N TYR A 114 -8.42 5.09 -1.04
CA TYR A 114 -7.82 6.43 -1.15
C TYR A 114 -8.85 7.56 -1.08
N GLN A 115 -10.06 7.37 -1.60
CA GLN A 115 -11.14 8.35 -1.47
C GLN A 115 -11.54 8.59 -0.01
N SER A 116 -11.42 7.59 0.86
CA SER A 116 -11.65 7.75 2.31
C SER A 116 -10.57 8.57 3.02
N GLN A 117 -9.41 8.81 2.37
CA GLN A 117 -8.23 9.46 2.93
C GLN A 117 -7.67 10.55 2.01
N LEU A 118 -8.52 11.31 1.33
CA LEU A 118 -8.12 12.28 0.30
C LEU A 118 -6.98 13.23 0.67
N PRO A 119 -6.92 13.82 1.90
CA PRO A 119 -5.81 14.72 2.24
C PRO A 119 -4.45 14.03 2.18
N MET A 120 -4.35 12.83 2.74
CA MET A 120 -3.11 12.05 2.73
C MET A 120 -2.78 11.51 1.32
N ALA A 121 -3.81 11.08 0.58
CA ALA A 121 -3.66 10.68 -0.81
C ALA A 121 -3.09 11.81 -1.69
N ARG A 122 -3.56 13.04 -1.52
CA ARG A 122 -3.00 14.22 -2.20
C ARG A 122 -1.53 14.45 -1.87
N ALA A 123 -1.16 14.37 -0.60
CA ALA A 123 0.24 14.49 -0.18
C ALA A 123 1.11 13.39 -0.82
N ALA A 124 0.65 12.14 -0.82
CA ALA A 124 1.35 11.01 -1.40
C ALA A 124 1.57 11.17 -2.92
N PHE A 125 0.52 11.55 -3.63
CA PHE A 125 0.62 11.75 -5.08
C PHE A 125 1.49 12.96 -5.45
N SER A 126 1.47 14.03 -4.66
CA SER A 126 2.36 15.17 -4.87
C SER A 126 3.83 14.75 -4.77
N VAL A 127 4.19 13.93 -3.79
CA VAL A 127 5.57 13.43 -3.61
C VAL A 127 5.96 12.43 -4.70
N ALA A 128 5.06 11.51 -5.08
CA ALA A 128 5.35 10.43 -6.04
C ALA A 128 5.85 10.93 -7.41
N TRP A 129 5.47 12.14 -7.80
CA TRP A 129 5.81 12.75 -9.09
C TRP A 129 6.93 13.80 -9.01
N THR A 130 7.49 14.06 -7.80
CA THR A 130 8.64 14.97 -7.70
C THR A 130 9.94 14.28 -8.11
N PRO A 131 10.90 14.98 -8.75
CA PRO A 131 12.20 14.42 -9.09
C PRO A 131 12.99 13.95 -7.86
N ASP A 132 12.97 14.73 -6.79
CA ASP A 132 13.83 14.52 -5.62
C ASP A 132 13.33 13.39 -4.69
N HIS A 133 12.03 13.26 -4.51
CA HIS A 133 11.44 12.32 -3.54
C HIS A 133 10.58 11.22 -4.18
N GLY A 134 10.20 11.37 -5.46
CA GLY A 134 9.31 10.43 -6.14
C GLY A 134 9.84 9.00 -6.20
N HIS A 135 11.17 8.81 -6.24
CA HIS A 135 11.79 7.49 -6.24
C HIS A 135 11.47 6.72 -4.94
N VAL A 136 11.33 7.40 -3.82
CA VAL A 136 11.04 6.81 -2.52
C VAL A 136 9.66 6.15 -2.53
N VAL A 137 8.63 6.89 -2.97
CA VAL A 137 7.26 6.37 -3.05
C VAL A 137 7.16 5.25 -4.10
N ARG A 138 7.79 5.43 -5.27
CA ARG A 138 7.74 4.42 -6.35
C ARG A 138 8.43 3.10 -6.02
N ASN A 139 9.38 3.11 -5.08
CA ASN A 139 10.15 1.93 -4.66
C ASN A 139 9.62 1.28 -3.37
N LEU A 140 8.47 1.71 -2.83
CA LEU A 140 7.90 1.10 -1.63
C LEU A 140 7.71 -0.42 -1.85
N PRO A 141 8.15 -1.26 -0.90
CA PRO A 141 7.99 -2.72 -0.99
C PRO A 141 6.54 -3.14 -1.22
N SER A 142 5.62 -2.43 -0.61
CA SER A 142 4.18 -2.63 -0.69
C SER A 142 3.59 -2.44 -2.10
N LEU A 143 4.18 -1.58 -2.95
CA LEU A 143 3.77 -1.48 -4.36
C LEU A 143 4.12 -2.74 -5.16
N ARG A 144 5.15 -3.47 -4.77
CA ARG A 144 5.46 -4.78 -5.36
C ARG A 144 4.39 -5.81 -5.03
N GLN A 145 3.87 -5.79 -3.79
CA GLN A 145 2.77 -6.66 -3.37
C GLN A 145 1.50 -6.37 -4.17
N LEU A 146 1.15 -5.09 -4.35
CA LEU A 146 0.03 -4.69 -5.19
C LEU A 146 0.18 -5.21 -6.64
N LYS A 147 1.38 -5.14 -7.20
CA LYS A 147 1.66 -5.68 -8.53
C LYS A 147 1.54 -7.21 -8.56
N ALA A 148 1.98 -7.90 -7.51
CA ALA A 148 1.83 -9.33 -7.37
C ALA A 148 0.35 -9.75 -7.36
N MET A 149 -0.51 -9.05 -6.62
CA MET A 149 -1.96 -9.33 -6.61
C MET A 149 -2.59 -9.29 -8.00
N ILE A 150 -2.19 -8.33 -8.86
CA ILE A 150 -2.66 -8.29 -10.25
C ILE A 150 -2.16 -9.52 -11.04
N THR A 151 -0.90 -9.89 -10.84
CA THR A 151 -0.31 -11.08 -11.47
C THR A 151 -1.07 -12.34 -11.06
N ASP A 152 -1.33 -12.52 -9.76
CA ASP A 152 -2.03 -13.67 -9.20
C ASP A 152 -3.44 -13.84 -9.80
N GLN A 153 -4.17 -12.74 -10.02
CA GLN A 153 -5.48 -12.79 -10.66
C GLN A 153 -5.40 -13.23 -12.13
N LEU A 154 -4.39 -12.76 -12.86
CA LEU A 154 -4.17 -13.17 -14.25
C LEU A 154 -3.76 -14.65 -14.35
N GLU A 155 -2.85 -15.11 -13.50
CA GLU A 155 -2.42 -16.51 -13.42
C GLU A 155 -3.58 -17.44 -13.04
N ALA A 156 -4.40 -17.02 -12.05
CA ALA A 156 -5.62 -17.73 -11.69
C ALA A 156 -6.60 -17.80 -12.87
N GLY A 157 -6.74 -16.74 -13.67
CA GLY A 157 -7.56 -16.72 -14.88
C GLY A 157 -7.05 -17.71 -15.95
N VAL A 158 -5.75 -17.85 -16.12
CA VAL A 158 -5.16 -18.88 -16.99
C VAL A 158 -5.44 -20.28 -16.43
N ALA A 159 -5.25 -20.50 -15.14
CA ALA A 159 -5.48 -21.79 -14.48
C ALA A 159 -6.94 -22.24 -14.57
N ARG A 160 -7.89 -21.30 -14.46
CA ARG A 160 -9.34 -21.59 -14.66
C ARG A 160 -9.75 -21.72 -16.13
N GLY A 161 -8.84 -21.41 -17.05
CA GLY A 161 -9.11 -21.49 -18.49
C GLY A 161 -9.90 -20.32 -19.06
N GLU A 162 -10.03 -19.21 -18.33
CA GLU A 162 -10.65 -17.97 -18.81
C GLU A 162 -9.71 -17.21 -19.76
N LEU A 163 -8.41 -17.26 -19.51
CA LEU A 163 -7.38 -16.70 -20.36
C LEU A 163 -6.62 -17.78 -21.11
N VAL A 164 -6.10 -17.43 -22.29
CA VAL A 164 -5.20 -18.31 -23.05
C VAL A 164 -3.86 -18.47 -22.33
N SER A 165 -3.18 -19.62 -22.55
CA SER A 165 -1.89 -19.89 -21.89
C SER A 165 -0.77 -18.90 -22.22
N GLN A 166 -0.85 -18.22 -23.39
CA GLN A 166 0.08 -17.20 -23.83
C GLN A 166 -0.43 -15.76 -23.53
N ALA A 167 -1.10 -15.57 -22.41
CA ALA A 167 -1.73 -14.29 -22.06
C ALA A 167 -0.74 -13.12 -21.79
N GLU A 168 0.57 -13.31 -21.98
CA GLU A 168 1.59 -12.28 -21.76
C GLU A 168 1.47 -11.62 -20.40
N ILE A 169 1.33 -12.42 -19.34
CA ILE A 169 1.03 -11.98 -17.98
C ILE A 169 1.92 -10.83 -17.51
N PRO A 170 3.26 -10.85 -17.67
CA PRO A 170 4.11 -9.74 -17.20
C PRO A 170 3.78 -8.40 -17.87
N LEU A 171 3.43 -8.42 -19.16
CA LEU A 171 3.05 -7.22 -19.90
C LEU A 171 1.70 -6.70 -19.43
N ARG A 172 0.69 -7.57 -19.34
CA ARG A 172 -0.67 -7.21 -18.88
C ARG A 172 -0.65 -6.74 -17.43
N THR A 173 0.12 -7.39 -16.54
CA THR A 173 0.33 -6.91 -15.17
C THR A 173 0.86 -5.49 -15.16
N SER A 174 1.86 -5.18 -15.98
CA SER A 174 2.45 -3.84 -16.05
C SER A 174 1.46 -2.81 -16.58
N MET A 175 0.67 -3.15 -17.61
CA MET A 175 -0.38 -2.28 -18.15
C MET A 175 -1.47 -2.02 -17.10
N LEU A 176 -2.00 -3.04 -16.46
CA LEU A 176 -3.03 -2.94 -15.42
C LEU A 176 -2.56 -2.14 -14.22
N PHE A 177 -1.32 -2.37 -13.76
CA PHE A 177 -0.73 -1.60 -12.67
C PHE A 177 -0.60 -0.11 -13.01
N ASN A 178 -0.15 0.23 -14.22
CA ASN A 178 -0.06 1.61 -14.68
C ASN A 178 -1.43 2.25 -14.82
N ILE A 179 -2.44 1.53 -15.32
CA ILE A 179 -3.83 1.97 -15.41
C ILE A 179 -4.36 2.26 -14.01
N PHE A 180 -4.17 1.33 -13.05
CA PHE A 180 -4.57 1.54 -11.67
C PHE A 180 -4.02 2.84 -11.11
N LEU A 181 -2.72 3.08 -11.25
CA LEU A 181 -2.08 4.31 -10.78
C LEU A 181 -2.57 5.56 -11.53
N SER A 182 -2.82 5.49 -12.84
CA SER A 182 -3.22 6.64 -13.66
C SER A 182 -4.63 7.14 -13.37
N ASN A 183 -5.48 6.33 -12.74
CA ASN A 183 -6.84 6.71 -12.36
C ASN A 183 -6.91 7.49 -11.04
N PHE A 184 -5.85 7.53 -10.25
CA PHE A 184 -5.86 8.27 -8.98
C PHE A 184 -5.94 9.79 -9.14
N PRO A 185 -5.18 10.46 -10.05
CA PRO A 185 -5.29 11.90 -10.20
C PRO A 185 -6.71 12.39 -10.46
N PRO A 186 -7.53 11.83 -11.37
CA PRO A 186 -8.94 12.19 -11.49
C PRO A 186 -9.74 12.00 -10.20
N ALA A 187 -9.53 10.89 -9.49
CA ALA A 187 -10.23 10.59 -8.26
C ALA A 187 -9.87 11.54 -7.10
N ILE A 188 -8.58 11.91 -7.00
CA ILE A 188 -8.05 12.66 -5.86
C ILE A 188 -8.16 14.18 -6.06
N PHE A 189 -7.92 14.66 -7.29
CA PHE A 189 -7.80 16.10 -7.57
C PHE A 189 -8.98 16.69 -8.32
N HIS A 190 -9.73 15.88 -9.08
CA HIS A 190 -10.80 16.39 -9.96
C HIS A 190 -12.20 15.96 -9.52
N GLY A 191 -12.35 15.30 -8.35
CA GLY A 191 -13.64 14.94 -7.79
C GLY A 191 -14.43 13.96 -8.66
N CYS A 192 -13.75 13.09 -9.41
CA CYS A 192 -14.40 12.04 -10.20
C CYS A 192 -15.31 11.19 -9.30
N ALA A 193 -16.57 11.02 -9.71
CA ALA A 193 -17.53 10.23 -8.94
C ALA A 193 -17.09 8.76 -8.86
N PRO A 194 -17.36 8.07 -7.73
CA PRO A 194 -16.98 6.66 -7.57
C PRO A 194 -17.50 5.77 -8.70
N GLU A 195 -18.73 5.99 -9.14
CA GLU A 195 -19.40 5.21 -10.21
C GLU A 195 -18.73 5.42 -11.57
N GLU A 196 -18.30 6.66 -11.86
CA GLU A 196 -17.56 6.97 -13.09
C GLU A 196 -16.19 6.30 -13.09
N LEU A 197 -15.50 6.33 -11.94
CA LEU A 197 -14.20 5.71 -11.79
C LEU A 197 -14.29 4.18 -11.91
N GLU A 198 -15.34 3.58 -11.34
CA GLU A 198 -15.63 2.14 -11.45
C GLU A 198 -15.91 1.73 -12.91
N ALA A 199 -16.76 2.47 -13.61
CA ALA A 199 -17.06 2.20 -15.01
C ALA A 199 -15.81 2.33 -15.90
N ARG A 200 -14.98 3.33 -15.63
CA ARG A 200 -13.69 3.53 -16.32
C ARG A 200 -12.74 2.36 -16.06
N ALA A 201 -12.54 1.95 -14.80
CA ALA A 201 -11.69 0.83 -14.43
C ALA A 201 -12.13 -0.47 -15.12
N ARG A 202 -13.42 -0.77 -15.09
CA ARG A 202 -14.00 -1.95 -15.75
C ARG A 202 -13.72 -1.95 -17.26
N ASN A 203 -13.94 -0.85 -17.93
CA ASN A 203 -13.68 -0.74 -19.37
C ASN A 203 -12.19 -0.93 -19.69
N GLN A 204 -11.29 -0.34 -18.89
CA GLN A 204 -9.86 -0.45 -19.08
C GLN A 204 -9.37 -1.89 -18.84
N VAL A 205 -9.84 -2.56 -17.77
CA VAL A 205 -9.55 -3.97 -17.50
C VAL A 205 -9.97 -4.82 -18.69
N ARG A 206 -11.21 -4.64 -19.17
CA ARG A 206 -11.74 -5.38 -20.33
C ARG A 206 -10.90 -5.20 -21.58
N ILE A 207 -10.46 -3.97 -21.88
CA ILE A 207 -9.59 -3.67 -23.04
C ILE A 207 -8.23 -4.39 -22.90
N VAL A 208 -7.63 -4.37 -21.71
CA VAL A 208 -6.34 -5.06 -21.48
C VAL A 208 -6.49 -6.58 -21.59
N LEU A 209 -7.62 -7.13 -21.18
CA LEU A 209 -7.91 -8.57 -21.28
C LEU A 209 -8.32 -8.99 -22.70
N ALA A 210 -8.79 -8.06 -23.54
CA ALA A 210 -9.20 -8.37 -24.91
C ALA A 210 -8.07 -9.07 -25.68
N GLY A 211 -8.42 -10.12 -26.44
CA GLY A 211 -7.47 -10.96 -27.17
C GLY A 211 -6.73 -12.01 -26.32
N ALA A 212 -6.90 -11.99 -24.99
CA ALA A 212 -6.43 -13.06 -24.11
C ALA A 212 -7.58 -13.91 -23.53
N LEU A 213 -8.82 -13.41 -23.58
CA LEU A 213 -9.99 -14.20 -23.18
C LEU A 213 -10.19 -15.37 -24.13
N LYS A 214 -10.51 -16.53 -23.59
CA LYS A 214 -10.98 -17.66 -24.41
C LYS A 214 -12.40 -17.37 -24.93
N ALA A 215 -12.60 -17.72 -26.19
CA ALA A 215 -13.92 -17.68 -26.81
C ALA A 215 -14.88 -18.71 -26.19
#